data_db8793f74a52f872f58d88d9db9b6fae
#
_entry.id   db8793f74a52f872f58d88d9db9b6fae
#
_cell.length_a   1.000
_cell.length_b   1.000
_cell.length_c   1.000
_cell.angle_alpha   90.00
_cell.angle_beta   90.00
_cell.angle_gamma   90.00
#
_symmetry.space_group_name_H-M   'P 1'
#
loop_
_entity.id
_entity.type
_entity.pdbx_description
1 polymer ?
#
loop_
_entity_poly.entity_id
_entity_poly.type
_entity_poly.pdbx_seq_one_letter_code
_entity_poly.pdbx_strand_id
1 'polypeptide(L)'
;KTGPSGVGKEHYSWYQQNVHLVPLSWDDEVMLLKRELARAWSSLKLEEHRNRNLPELDDADSPKAYDEMAKKASKELLDFLKENDIVTVKDYFNDALTPHLGQFIPADKRNFFWITAHYDPKPLYSHFYHWFELAQMTFEPHQNPIRQDALLYNIFDSRNEGLATAVEEMFMQAGLYDKTPRVREIVYILIAQRAARGLGSLYAHANMMTMEEAGTIHSEYTPRGWMKTEKDLLIFEQHLYLRQPGY
;
A
#
# COMPACT_ATOMS: atom_id res chain seq x y z
N LYS A 1 -29.48 0.55 10.41
CA LYS A 1 -29.88 -0.45 9.40
C LYS A 1 -29.32 -1.80 9.85
N THR A 2 -30.18 -2.79 10.01
CA THR A 2 -29.86 -4.16 10.41
C THR A 2 -29.90 -5.10 9.20
N GLY A 3 -29.12 -4.86 8.19
CA GLY A 3 -29.06 -5.70 6.98
C GLY A 3 -27.62 -5.88 6.51
N PRO A 4 -27.39 -6.82 5.57
CA PRO A 4 -26.08 -7.00 4.97
C PRO A 4 -25.62 -5.69 4.32
N SER A 5 -24.35 -5.35 4.49
CA SER A 5 -23.75 -4.12 3.94
C SER A 5 -22.93 -4.38 2.67
N GLY A 6 -22.61 -5.63 2.39
CA GLY A 6 -21.90 -6.03 1.18
C GLY A 6 -22.82 -6.13 -0.03
N VAL A 7 -22.23 -6.04 -1.22
CA VAL A 7 -22.97 -6.12 -2.50
C VAL A 7 -23.24 -7.56 -2.96
N GLY A 8 -22.63 -8.55 -2.31
CA GLY A 8 -22.67 -9.96 -2.72
C GLY A 8 -21.63 -10.32 -3.78
N LYS A 9 -21.25 -11.60 -3.84
CA LYS A 9 -20.17 -12.10 -4.72
C LYS A 9 -20.43 -11.82 -6.21
N GLU A 10 -21.65 -12.01 -6.65
CA GLU A 10 -22.04 -11.85 -8.07
C GLU A 10 -21.94 -10.40 -8.52
N HIS A 11 -22.50 -9.47 -7.73
CA HIS A 11 -22.42 -8.05 -8.05
C HIS A 11 -20.99 -7.52 -7.92
N TYR A 12 -20.23 -8.00 -6.92
CA TYR A 12 -18.81 -7.67 -6.79
C TYR A 12 -18.03 -8.09 -8.04
N SER A 13 -18.15 -9.34 -8.47
CA SER A 13 -17.47 -9.86 -9.65
C SER A 13 -17.89 -9.11 -10.92
N TRP A 14 -19.20 -8.82 -11.06
CA TRP A 14 -19.70 -8.01 -12.17
C TRP A 14 -19.08 -6.61 -12.18
N TYR A 15 -18.97 -5.97 -11.03
CA TYR A 15 -18.40 -4.62 -10.90
C TYR A 15 -16.92 -4.62 -11.25
N GLN A 16 -16.14 -5.59 -10.77
CA GLN A 16 -14.74 -5.76 -11.15
C GLN A 16 -14.59 -5.88 -12.66
N GLN A 17 -15.33 -6.77 -13.27
CA GLN A 17 -15.19 -7.08 -14.70
C GLN A 17 -15.73 -5.98 -15.63
N ASN A 18 -16.76 -5.26 -15.24
CA ASN A 18 -17.44 -4.30 -16.13
C ASN A 18 -17.15 -2.83 -15.81
N VAL A 19 -16.73 -2.50 -14.60
CA VAL A 19 -16.42 -1.13 -14.19
C VAL A 19 -14.91 -0.93 -14.05
N HIS A 20 -14.23 -1.79 -13.29
CA HIS A 20 -12.79 -1.72 -13.13
C HIS A 20 -12.01 -2.39 -14.26
N LEU A 21 -12.67 -3.16 -15.10
CA LEU A 21 -12.09 -3.97 -16.19
C LEU A 21 -11.01 -4.94 -15.69
N VAL A 22 -11.15 -5.41 -14.45
CA VAL A 22 -10.34 -6.45 -13.85
C VAL A 22 -11.02 -7.80 -14.14
N PRO A 23 -10.42 -8.71 -14.90
CA PRO A 23 -11.06 -9.94 -15.38
C PRO A 23 -11.08 -11.04 -14.30
N LEU A 24 -11.21 -10.67 -13.03
CA LEU A 24 -11.24 -11.59 -11.90
C LEU A 24 -12.65 -11.64 -11.30
N SER A 25 -13.01 -12.82 -10.81
CA SER A 25 -14.16 -13.00 -9.94
C SER A 25 -13.76 -12.80 -8.47
N TRP A 26 -14.78 -12.69 -7.61
CA TRP A 26 -14.57 -12.68 -6.15
C TRP A 26 -13.74 -13.90 -5.66
N ASP A 27 -14.04 -15.08 -6.18
CA ASP A 27 -13.34 -16.30 -5.80
C ASP A 27 -11.88 -16.31 -6.28
N ASP A 28 -11.60 -15.77 -7.49
CA ASP A 28 -10.24 -15.58 -8.01
C ASP A 28 -9.43 -14.63 -7.13
N GLU A 29 -10.01 -13.50 -6.73
CA GLU A 29 -9.33 -12.52 -5.88
C GLU A 29 -9.05 -13.08 -4.48
N VAL A 30 -9.98 -13.82 -3.88
CA VAL A 30 -9.74 -14.52 -2.60
C VAL A 30 -8.59 -15.49 -2.71
N MET A 31 -8.52 -16.27 -3.78
CA MET A 31 -7.43 -17.22 -4.02
C MET A 31 -6.09 -16.50 -4.15
N LEU A 32 -6.05 -15.42 -4.93
CA LEU A 32 -4.84 -14.61 -5.14
C LEU A 32 -4.37 -13.95 -3.84
N LEU A 33 -5.26 -13.33 -3.07
CA LEU A 33 -4.90 -12.68 -1.81
C LEU A 33 -4.45 -13.65 -0.73
N LYS A 34 -5.03 -14.84 -0.65
CA LYS A 34 -4.54 -15.91 0.23
C LYS A 34 -3.12 -16.34 -0.13
N ARG A 35 -2.85 -16.49 -1.43
CA ARG A 35 -1.51 -16.81 -1.92
C ARG A 35 -0.52 -15.67 -1.62
N GLU A 36 -0.89 -14.42 -1.88
CA GLU A 36 -0.04 -13.27 -1.59
C GLU A 36 0.23 -13.10 -0.10
N LEU A 37 -0.76 -13.31 0.76
CA LEU A 37 -0.57 -13.29 2.20
C LEU A 37 0.44 -14.35 2.65
N ALA A 38 0.28 -15.59 2.18
CA ALA A 38 1.22 -16.66 2.50
C ALA A 38 2.64 -16.39 1.96
N ARG A 39 2.74 -15.84 0.74
CA ARG A 39 4.00 -15.44 0.12
C ARG A 39 4.69 -14.33 0.93
N ALA A 40 3.96 -13.29 1.30
CA ALA A 40 4.49 -12.17 2.06
C ALA A 40 5.04 -12.61 3.43
N TRP A 41 4.29 -13.43 4.16
CA TRP A 41 4.74 -13.99 5.44
C TRP A 41 5.99 -14.86 5.29
N SER A 42 6.03 -15.73 4.29
CA SER A 42 7.19 -16.59 4.03
C SER A 42 8.43 -15.78 3.65
N SER A 43 8.25 -14.76 2.78
CA SER A 43 9.32 -13.87 2.36
C SER A 43 9.83 -13.00 3.52
N LEU A 44 8.93 -12.50 4.37
CA LEU A 44 9.32 -11.79 5.60
C LEU A 44 10.21 -12.65 6.49
N LYS A 45 9.81 -13.90 6.75
CA LYS A 45 10.61 -14.82 7.56
C LYS A 45 11.98 -15.11 6.96
N LEU A 46 12.08 -15.17 5.63
CA LEU A 46 13.36 -15.33 4.95
C LEU A 46 14.25 -14.10 5.08
N GLU A 47 13.68 -12.88 4.94
CA GLU A 47 14.45 -11.64 5.12
C GLU A 47 14.89 -11.47 6.59
N GLU A 48 14.01 -11.70 7.57
CA GLU A 48 14.35 -11.71 8.99
C GLU A 48 15.51 -12.68 9.28
N HIS A 49 15.48 -13.88 8.69
CA HIS A 49 16.57 -14.86 8.83
C HIS A 49 17.87 -14.38 8.18
N ARG A 50 17.82 -13.79 6.98
CA ARG A 50 18.99 -13.23 6.30
C ARG A 50 19.63 -12.11 7.12
N ASN A 51 18.79 -11.26 7.69
CA ASN A 51 19.19 -10.06 8.42
C ASN A 51 19.46 -10.30 9.92
N ARG A 52 19.36 -11.55 10.42
CA ARG A 52 19.42 -11.87 11.85
C ARG A 52 20.66 -11.38 12.61
N ASN A 53 21.75 -11.13 11.88
CA ASN A 53 23.01 -10.63 12.44
C ASN A 53 23.22 -9.12 12.19
N LEU A 54 22.27 -8.46 11.54
CA LEU A 54 22.31 -7.01 11.34
C LEU A 54 21.61 -6.30 12.51
N PRO A 55 22.02 -5.06 12.84
CA PRO A 55 21.30 -4.27 13.82
C PRO A 55 19.82 -4.10 13.41
N GLU A 56 18.95 -3.97 14.40
CA GLU A 56 17.55 -3.61 14.15
C GLU A 56 17.46 -2.20 13.56
N LEU A 57 16.34 -1.91 12.90
CA LEU A 57 16.06 -0.56 12.45
C LEU A 57 15.66 0.30 13.66
N ASP A 58 16.31 1.44 13.77
CA ASP A 58 15.92 2.46 14.75
C ASP A 58 14.77 3.31 14.19
N ASP A 59 13.78 3.61 15.02
CA ASP A 59 12.71 4.51 14.63
C ASP A 59 13.07 5.98 14.91
N ALA A 60 12.52 6.89 14.13
CA ALA A 60 12.68 8.32 14.38
C ALA A 60 12.02 8.70 15.70
N ASP A 61 12.78 9.24 16.64
CA ASP A 61 12.39 9.57 18.02
C ASP A 61 12.00 11.04 18.23
N SER A 62 12.22 11.88 17.22
CA SER A 62 11.99 13.32 17.30
C SER A 62 11.54 13.93 15.97
N PRO A 63 10.86 15.09 15.99
CA PRO A 63 10.46 15.80 14.77
C PRO A 63 11.64 16.07 13.84
N LYS A 64 12.80 16.46 14.38
CA LYS A 64 13.99 16.72 13.59
C LYS A 64 14.53 15.46 12.93
N ALA A 65 14.63 14.35 13.67
CA ALA A 65 15.11 13.07 13.14
C ALA A 65 14.18 12.56 12.02
N TYR A 66 12.87 12.66 12.20
CA TYR A 66 11.89 12.28 11.17
C TYR A 66 12.04 13.15 9.89
N ASP A 67 12.13 14.47 10.05
CA ASP A 67 12.24 15.40 8.90
C ASP A 67 13.54 15.15 8.09
N GLU A 68 14.65 14.92 8.77
CA GLU A 68 15.92 14.57 8.13
C GLU A 68 15.82 13.24 7.40
N MET A 69 15.25 12.21 8.03
CA MET A 69 15.04 10.90 7.44
C MET A 69 14.12 10.96 6.23
N ALA A 70 13.00 11.69 6.32
CA ALA A 70 12.02 11.84 5.25
C ALA A 70 12.63 12.51 4.00
N LYS A 71 13.36 13.62 4.18
CA LYS A 71 14.06 14.32 3.10
C LYS A 71 15.14 13.44 2.46
N LYS A 72 15.91 12.73 3.26
CA LYS A 72 16.93 11.80 2.79
C LYS A 72 16.30 10.67 1.97
N ALA A 73 15.24 10.06 2.49
CA ALA A 73 14.53 8.96 1.84
C ALA A 73 13.91 9.37 0.49
N SER A 74 13.29 10.54 0.43
CA SER A 74 12.76 11.10 -0.82
C SER A 74 13.85 11.29 -1.87
N LYS A 75 14.97 11.90 -1.47
CA LYS A 75 16.10 12.09 -2.37
C LYS A 75 16.70 10.76 -2.85
N GLU A 76 16.94 9.82 -1.96
CA GLU A 76 17.47 8.50 -2.29
C GLU A 76 16.58 7.74 -3.27
N LEU A 77 15.24 7.82 -3.11
CA LEU A 77 14.31 7.20 -4.03
C LEU A 77 14.41 7.82 -5.44
N LEU A 78 14.36 9.15 -5.55
CA LEU A 78 14.40 9.83 -6.84
C LEU A 78 15.76 9.64 -7.55
N ASP A 79 16.86 9.71 -6.80
CA ASP A 79 18.19 9.43 -7.34
C ASP A 79 18.28 7.99 -7.85
N PHE A 80 17.81 7.01 -7.06
CA PHE A 80 17.78 5.60 -7.45
C PHE A 80 17.00 5.37 -8.75
N LEU A 81 15.81 5.93 -8.87
CA LEU A 81 14.99 5.78 -10.08
C LEU A 81 15.66 6.36 -11.32
N LYS A 82 16.33 7.52 -11.16
CA LYS A 82 17.05 8.20 -12.23
C LYS A 82 18.34 7.49 -12.63
N GLU A 83 19.16 7.10 -11.65
CA GLU A 83 20.48 6.48 -11.89
C GLU A 83 20.35 5.08 -12.53
N ASN A 84 19.28 4.36 -12.23
CA ASN A 84 19.04 3.01 -12.74
C ASN A 84 18.10 2.96 -13.95
N ASP A 85 17.64 4.13 -14.44
CA ASP A 85 16.75 4.24 -15.61
C ASP A 85 15.51 3.34 -15.51
N ILE A 86 14.96 3.21 -14.27
CA ILE A 86 13.81 2.36 -13.99
C ILE A 86 12.54 2.98 -14.55
N VAL A 87 12.40 4.29 -14.34
CA VAL A 87 11.33 5.14 -14.86
C VAL A 87 11.88 6.48 -15.29
N THR A 88 11.25 7.12 -16.26
CA THR A 88 11.63 8.49 -16.66
C THR A 88 11.26 9.46 -15.56
N VAL A 89 12.24 9.87 -14.75
CA VAL A 89 12.03 10.85 -13.69
C VAL A 89 11.82 12.23 -14.30
N LYS A 90 10.70 12.85 -14.00
CA LYS A 90 10.32 14.19 -14.47
C LYS A 90 10.72 15.26 -13.44
N ASP A 91 10.94 16.49 -13.92
CA ASP A 91 11.36 17.59 -13.06
C ASP A 91 10.36 17.92 -11.93
N TYR A 92 9.07 17.64 -12.15
CA TYR A 92 8.01 17.86 -11.17
C TYR A 92 7.80 16.71 -10.16
N PHE A 93 8.53 15.60 -10.26
CA PHE A 93 8.34 14.45 -9.34
C PHE A 93 8.68 14.80 -7.89
N ASN A 94 9.74 15.57 -7.67
CA ASN A 94 10.08 16.03 -6.33
C ASN A 94 8.95 16.86 -5.70
N ASP A 95 8.37 17.76 -6.48
CA ASP A 95 7.29 18.64 -6.02
C ASP A 95 5.98 17.86 -5.81
N ALA A 96 5.75 16.81 -6.61
CA ALA A 96 4.63 15.90 -6.42
C ALA A 96 4.74 15.07 -5.14
N LEU A 97 5.95 14.66 -4.74
CA LEU A 97 6.18 13.86 -3.54
C LEU A 97 6.24 14.69 -2.25
N THR A 98 6.82 15.88 -2.31
CA THR A 98 7.12 16.72 -1.12
C THR A 98 5.92 16.95 -0.19
N PRO A 99 4.68 17.21 -0.64
CA PRO A 99 3.53 17.40 0.24
C PRO A 99 3.13 16.14 1.03
N HIS A 100 3.63 14.97 0.64
CA HIS A 100 3.25 13.66 1.17
C HIS A 100 4.33 13.02 2.04
N LEU A 101 5.44 13.71 2.34
CA LEU A 101 6.52 13.17 3.16
C LEU A 101 6.09 12.85 4.59
N GLY A 102 4.95 13.35 5.03
CA GLY A 102 4.44 13.13 6.37
C GLY A 102 5.11 14.01 7.44
N GLN A 103 4.90 13.62 8.69
CA GLN A 103 5.43 14.34 9.84
C GLN A 103 5.70 13.39 11.00
N PHE A 104 6.46 13.83 11.99
CA PHE A 104 6.67 13.06 13.22
C PHE A 104 5.37 12.87 13.98
N ILE A 105 5.12 11.62 14.38
CA ILE A 105 4.02 11.22 15.26
C ILE A 105 4.63 10.51 16.49
N PRO A 106 4.26 10.89 17.73
CA PRO A 106 4.67 10.18 18.94
C PRO A 106 4.31 8.69 18.88
N ALA A 107 5.17 7.81 19.41
CA ALA A 107 5.05 6.36 19.26
C ALA A 107 3.71 5.78 19.72
N ASP A 108 3.12 6.34 20.78
CA ASP A 108 1.81 5.95 21.33
C ASP A 108 0.62 6.33 20.43
N LYS A 109 0.82 7.23 19.46
CA LYS A 109 -0.21 7.73 18.52
C LYS A 109 -0.04 7.23 17.10
N ARG A 110 1.00 6.43 16.83
CA ARG A 110 1.25 5.92 15.47
C ARG A 110 0.25 4.84 15.11
N ASN A 111 -0.42 5.01 13.99
CA ASN A 111 -1.10 3.92 13.30
C ASN A 111 -0.09 3.08 12.50
N PHE A 112 -0.54 2.04 11.83
CA PHE A 112 0.31 1.13 11.05
C PHE A 112 1.25 1.85 10.07
N PHE A 113 0.73 2.77 9.27
CA PHE A 113 1.54 3.49 8.27
C PHE A 113 2.56 4.43 8.92
N TRP A 114 2.19 5.06 10.03
CA TRP A 114 3.13 5.88 10.80
C TRP A 114 4.21 5.04 11.49
N ILE A 115 3.89 3.84 11.94
CA ILE A 115 4.91 2.91 12.47
C ILE A 115 5.93 2.60 11.37
N THR A 116 5.48 2.17 10.20
CA THR A 116 6.38 1.84 9.08
C THR A 116 7.23 3.03 8.64
N ALA A 117 6.63 4.22 8.49
CA ALA A 117 7.31 5.43 8.06
C ALA A 117 8.37 5.93 9.06
N HIS A 118 8.21 5.64 10.36
CA HIS A 118 9.20 6.05 11.36
C HIS A 118 10.43 5.14 11.41
N TYR A 119 10.33 3.90 10.92
CA TYR A 119 11.51 3.05 10.72
C TYR A 119 12.25 3.37 9.41
N ASP A 120 11.54 3.42 8.29
CA ASP A 120 12.04 3.91 7.00
C ASP A 120 10.84 4.28 6.11
N PRO A 121 10.71 5.54 5.68
CA PRO A 121 9.57 5.95 4.88
C PRO A 121 9.68 5.55 3.40
N LYS A 122 10.84 5.10 2.89
CA LYS A 122 11.02 4.75 1.47
C LYS A 122 10.01 3.74 0.93
N PRO A 123 9.62 2.67 1.66
CA PRO A 123 8.57 1.78 1.16
C PRO A 123 7.25 2.49 0.87
N LEU A 124 6.80 3.39 1.77
CA LEU A 124 5.60 4.20 1.51
C LEU A 124 5.83 5.23 0.40
N TYR A 125 7.01 5.83 0.30
CA TYR A 125 7.32 6.77 -0.79
C TYR A 125 7.38 6.06 -2.15
N SER A 126 7.76 4.80 -2.19
CA SER A 126 7.64 3.97 -3.40
C SER A 126 6.17 3.81 -3.81
N HIS A 127 5.27 3.56 -2.85
CA HIS A 127 3.83 3.52 -3.08
C HIS A 127 3.29 4.86 -3.59
N PHE A 128 3.87 5.97 -3.17
CA PHE A 128 3.48 7.31 -3.63
C PHE A 128 3.83 7.58 -5.10
N TYR A 129 4.25 6.56 -5.85
CA TYR A 129 4.35 6.60 -7.31
C TYR A 129 3.05 7.08 -7.97
N HIS A 130 1.90 6.80 -7.37
CA HIS A 130 0.62 7.32 -7.87
C HIS A 130 0.53 8.86 -7.87
N TRP A 131 1.27 9.58 -6.99
CA TRP A 131 1.35 11.03 -7.05
C TRP A 131 2.15 11.53 -8.26
N PHE A 132 3.15 10.75 -8.70
CA PHE A 132 3.86 11.03 -9.94
C PHE A 132 2.95 10.87 -11.16
N GLU A 133 2.09 9.85 -11.17
CA GLU A 133 1.12 9.66 -12.24
C GLU A 133 0.06 10.79 -12.28
N LEU A 134 -0.45 11.21 -11.13
CA LEU A 134 -1.39 12.34 -11.05
C LEU A 134 -0.73 13.65 -11.51
N ALA A 135 0.50 13.88 -11.11
CA ALA A 135 1.26 15.03 -11.60
C ALA A 135 1.49 14.94 -13.11
N GLN A 136 1.83 13.77 -13.63
CA GLN A 136 1.98 13.57 -15.08
C GLN A 136 0.67 13.82 -15.83
N MET A 137 -0.46 13.39 -15.34
CA MET A 137 -1.77 13.70 -15.94
C MET A 137 -2.03 15.19 -15.98
N THR A 138 -1.56 15.93 -14.99
CA THR A 138 -1.71 17.40 -14.91
C THR A 138 -0.77 18.14 -15.86
N PHE A 139 0.51 17.75 -15.90
CA PHE A 139 1.55 18.48 -16.65
C PHE A 139 1.72 17.98 -18.09
N GLU A 140 1.39 16.72 -18.33
CA GLU A 140 1.52 16.06 -19.64
C GLU A 140 0.21 15.30 -19.99
N PRO A 141 -0.94 16.01 -20.09
CA PRO A 141 -2.24 15.36 -20.28
C PRO A 141 -2.26 14.51 -21.55
N HIS A 142 -2.78 13.29 -21.43
CA HIS A 142 -2.87 12.38 -22.56
C HIS A 142 -3.95 12.83 -23.55
N GLN A 143 -3.73 12.63 -24.85
CA GLN A 143 -4.69 13.03 -25.89
C GLN A 143 -6.03 12.27 -25.81
N ASN A 144 -6.02 11.03 -25.32
CA ASN A 144 -7.25 10.27 -25.11
C ASN A 144 -7.93 10.75 -23.79
N PRO A 145 -9.18 11.23 -23.84
CA PRO A 145 -9.88 11.78 -22.66
C PRO A 145 -10.07 10.76 -21.52
N ILE A 146 -10.14 9.45 -21.81
CA ILE A 146 -10.25 8.40 -20.78
C ILE A 146 -8.95 8.30 -19.94
N ARG A 147 -7.81 8.71 -20.51
CA ARG A 147 -6.50 8.68 -19.85
C ARG A 147 -6.03 10.05 -19.40
N GLN A 148 -6.79 11.09 -19.67
CA GLN A 148 -6.42 12.48 -19.37
C GLN A 148 -6.63 12.81 -17.90
N ASP A 149 -7.70 12.32 -17.32
CA ASP A 149 -8.12 12.63 -15.96
C ASP A 149 -8.36 11.37 -15.13
N ALA A 150 -8.21 11.49 -13.80
CA ALA A 150 -8.68 10.50 -12.84
C ALA A 150 -10.21 10.54 -12.81
N LEU A 151 -10.85 9.60 -13.48
CA LEU A 151 -12.29 9.46 -13.50
C LEU A 151 -12.76 8.72 -12.25
N LEU A 152 -13.91 9.11 -11.69
CA LEU A 152 -14.52 8.44 -10.56
C LEU A 152 -14.94 7.01 -10.92
N TYR A 153 -14.65 6.04 -10.04
CA TYR A 153 -15.11 4.65 -10.13
C TYR A 153 -14.70 3.94 -11.42
N ASN A 154 -13.44 4.07 -11.83
CA ASN A 154 -12.98 3.48 -13.06
C ASN A 154 -11.61 2.81 -12.95
N ILE A 155 -11.10 2.33 -14.08
CA ILE A 155 -9.78 1.72 -14.29
C ILE A 155 -8.64 2.50 -13.61
N PHE A 156 -8.77 3.82 -13.47
CA PHE A 156 -7.70 4.65 -12.91
C PHE A 156 -7.39 4.24 -11.48
N ASP A 157 -8.41 4.09 -10.62
CA ASP A 157 -8.18 3.75 -9.22
C ASP A 157 -7.51 2.37 -9.08
N SER A 158 -8.05 1.33 -9.72
CA SER A 158 -7.47 -0.02 -9.70
C SER A 158 -6.05 -0.06 -10.26
N ARG A 159 -5.82 0.63 -11.39
CA ARG A 159 -4.50 0.73 -12.01
C ARG A 159 -3.53 1.51 -11.14
N ASN A 160 -3.95 2.64 -10.62
CA ASN A 160 -3.12 3.56 -9.86
C ASN A 160 -2.65 2.93 -8.54
N GLU A 161 -3.58 2.41 -7.75
CA GLU A 161 -3.29 1.73 -6.48
C GLU A 161 -2.57 0.39 -6.70
N GLY A 162 -2.98 -0.37 -7.71
CA GLY A 162 -2.33 -1.63 -8.06
C GLY A 162 -0.89 -1.43 -8.52
N LEU A 163 -0.62 -0.43 -9.36
CA LEU A 163 0.74 -0.08 -9.77
C LEU A 163 1.56 0.43 -8.59
N ALA A 164 1.01 1.32 -7.76
CA ALA A 164 1.68 1.82 -6.57
C ALA A 164 2.10 0.70 -5.62
N THR A 165 1.26 -0.32 -5.45
CA THR A 165 1.59 -1.52 -4.66
C THR A 165 2.67 -2.37 -5.35
N ALA A 166 2.58 -2.55 -6.66
CA ALA A 166 3.54 -3.34 -7.42
C ALA A 166 4.95 -2.73 -7.43
N VAL A 167 5.07 -1.41 -7.55
CA VAL A 167 6.38 -0.73 -7.59
C VAL A 167 7.12 -0.80 -6.26
N GLU A 168 6.46 -0.96 -5.13
CA GLU A 168 7.15 -1.16 -3.84
C GLU A 168 8.06 -2.39 -3.88
N GLU A 169 7.52 -3.52 -4.35
CA GLU A 169 8.30 -4.75 -4.50
C GLU A 169 9.24 -4.67 -5.71
N MET A 170 8.83 -4.06 -6.81
CA MET A 170 9.67 -3.89 -7.99
C MET A 170 10.95 -3.09 -7.66
N PHE A 171 10.84 -1.96 -6.97
CA PHE A 171 12.00 -1.16 -6.57
C PHE A 171 12.87 -1.88 -5.55
N MET A 172 12.26 -2.64 -4.65
CA MET A 172 13.00 -3.52 -3.73
C MET A 172 13.83 -4.56 -4.49
N GLN A 173 13.25 -5.24 -5.48
CA GLN A 173 13.97 -6.23 -6.28
C GLN A 173 15.01 -5.59 -7.21
N ALA A 174 14.81 -4.35 -7.62
CA ALA A 174 15.78 -3.57 -8.39
C ALA A 174 16.97 -3.06 -7.55
N GLY A 175 16.96 -3.22 -6.22
CA GLY A 175 18.09 -2.90 -5.35
C GLY A 175 17.97 -1.63 -4.52
N LEU A 176 16.81 -0.98 -4.45
CA LEU A 176 16.61 0.25 -3.67
C LEU A 176 17.09 0.12 -2.21
N TYR A 177 17.01 -1.08 -1.63
CA TYR A 177 17.34 -1.35 -0.24
C TYR A 177 18.63 -2.15 -0.03
N ASP A 178 19.50 -2.25 -1.04
CA ASP A 178 20.75 -3.05 -0.93
C ASP A 178 21.69 -2.54 0.16
N LYS A 179 21.67 -1.22 0.41
CA LYS A 179 22.44 -0.58 1.50
C LYS A 179 21.75 -0.65 2.87
N THR A 180 20.45 -0.97 2.90
CA THR A 180 19.63 -1.04 4.12
C THR A 180 18.71 -2.27 4.06
N PRO A 181 19.28 -3.49 4.06
CA PRO A 181 18.54 -4.70 3.71
C PRO A 181 17.37 -5.02 4.65
N ARG A 182 17.40 -4.58 5.92
CA ARG A 182 16.24 -4.74 6.81
C ARG A 182 14.99 -3.99 6.36
N VAL A 183 15.11 -2.96 5.52
CA VAL A 183 13.94 -2.24 4.97
C VAL A 183 13.10 -3.15 4.05
N ARG A 184 13.70 -4.19 3.46
CA ARG A 184 12.98 -5.23 2.70
C ARG A 184 11.91 -5.94 3.55
N GLU A 185 12.15 -6.08 4.85
CA GLU A 185 11.18 -6.63 5.79
C GLU A 185 9.91 -5.77 5.84
N ILE A 186 10.05 -4.43 5.83
CA ILE A 186 8.91 -3.49 5.83
C ILE A 186 8.06 -3.67 4.57
N VAL A 187 8.67 -3.86 3.39
CA VAL A 187 7.93 -4.09 2.15
C VAL A 187 7.05 -5.34 2.28
N TYR A 188 7.58 -6.45 2.79
CA TYR A 188 6.78 -7.66 2.97
C TYR A 188 5.71 -7.53 4.07
N ILE A 189 5.95 -6.70 5.10
CA ILE A 189 4.92 -6.37 6.10
C ILE A 189 3.78 -5.58 5.44
N LEU A 190 4.08 -4.61 4.58
CA LEU A 190 3.09 -3.84 3.82
C LEU A 190 2.26 -4.74 2.89
N ILE A 191 2.90 -5.66 2.17
CA ILE A 191 2.20 -6.63 1.29
C ILE A 191 1.28 -7.53 2.12
N ALA A 192 1.75 -8.05 3.25
CA ALA A 192 0.94 -8.90 4.13
C ALA A 192 -0.28 -8.14 4.69
N GLN A 193 -0.07 -6.91 5.13
CA GLN A 193 -1.15 -6.04 5.62
C GLN A 193 -2.21 -5.79 4.55
N ARG A 194 -1.81 -5.45 3.32
CA ARG A 194 -2.75 -5.22 2.22
C ARG A 194 -3.52 -6.48 1.83
N ALA A 195 -2.84 -7.62 1.77
CA ALA A 195 -3.50 -8.90 1.48
C ALA A 195 -4.51 -9.27 2.58
N ALA A 196 -4.16 -9.08 3.86
CA ALA A 196 -5.07 -9.30 4.98
C ALA A 196 -6.29 -8.36 4.95
N ARG A 197 -6.05 -7.07 4.66
CA ARG A 197 -7.09 -6.06 4.48
C ARG A 197 -8.05 -6.44 3.35
N GLY A 198 -7.50 -6.79 2.19
CA GLY A 198 -8.29 -7.18 1.02
C GLY A 198 -9.14 -8.42 1.27
N LEU A 199 -8.61 -9.43 1.96
CA LEU A 199 -9.39 -10.61 2.35
C LEU A 199 -10.57 -10.24 3.25
N GLY A 200 -10.35 -9.44 4.27
CA GLY A 200 -11.43 -8.96 5.14
C GLY A 200 -12.51 -8.22 4.35
N SER A 201 -12.10 -7.33 3.43
CA SER A 201 -12.99 -6.60 2.54
C SER A 201 -13.81 -7.53 1.63
N LEU A 202 -13.17 -8.49 0.98
CA LEU A 202 -13.86 -9.46 0.11
C LEU A 202 -14.90 -10.27 0.86
N TYR A 203 -14.60 -10.75 2.05
CA TYR A 203 -15.55 -11.49 2.87
C TYR A 203 -16.71 -10.62 3.37
N ALA A 204 -16.42 -9.35 3.72
CA ALA A 204 -17.47 -8.39 4.08
C ALA A 204 -18.38 -8.09 2.88
N HIS A 205 -17.84 -7.89 1.67
CA HIS A 205 -18.62 -7.72 0.44
C HIS A 205 -19.49 -8.92 0.09
N ALA A 206 -19.02 -10.12 0.36
CA ALA A 206 -19.80 -11.35 0.16
C ALA A 206 -20.87 -11.57 1.24
N ASN A 207 -20.99 -10.69 2.23
CA ASN A 207 -21.82 -10.84 3.42
C ASN A 207 -21.54 -12.13 4.21
N MET A 208 -20.29 -12.59 4.18
CA MET A 208 -19.80 -13.77 4.91
C MET A 208 -19.20 -13.41 6.25
N MET A 209 -18.86 -12.14 6.46
CA MET A 209 -18.28 -11.59 7.69
C MET A 209 -18.88 -10.22 7.99
N THR A 210 -18.91 -9.91 9.27
CA THR A 210 -19.17 -8.55 9.76
C THR A 210 -17.91 -7.68 9.55
N MET A 211 -18.08 -6.37 9.69
CA MET A 211 -16.93 -5.43 9.65
C MET A 211 -15.94 -5.70 10.81
N GLU A 212 -16.41 -6.14 11.96
CA GLU A 212 -15.59 -6.48 13.11
C GLU A 212 -14.73 -7.72 12.83
N GLU A 213 -15.32 -8.77 12.26
CA GLU A 213 -14.59 -9.98 11.83
C GLU A 213 -13.58 -9.67 10.74
N ALA A 214 -13.93 -8.84 9.75
CA ALA A 214 -13.00 -8.37 8.72
C ALA A 214 -11.83 -7.58 9.31
N GLY A 215 -12.10 -6.70 10.28
CA GLY A 215 -11.08 -5.97 11.04
C GLY A 215 -10.17 -6.91 11.84
N THR A 216 -10.70 -7.98 12.42
CA THR A 216 -9.92 -9.00 13.12
C THR A 216 -8.94 -9.70 12.19
N ILE A 217 -9.38 -10.14 11.00
CA ILE A 217 -8.48 -10.71 9.98
C ILE A 217 -7.36 -9.74 9.64
N HIS A 218 -7.70 -8.48 9.37
CA HIS A 218 -6.73 -7.45 9.03
C HIS A 218 -5.66 -7.27 10.13
N SER A 219 -6.09 -7.22 11.39
CA SER A 219 -5.19 -7.06 12.53
C SER A 219 -4.32 -8.31 12.78
N GLU A 220 -4.93 -9.49 12.82
CA GLU A 220 -4.24 -10.75 13.17
C GLU A 220 -3.23 -11.18 12.13
N TYR A 221 -3.51 -10.95 10.84
CA TYR A 221 -2.62 -11.32 9.75
C TYR A 221 -1.62 -10.25 9.34
N THR A 222 -1.64 -9.08 9.99
CA THR A 222 -0.59 -8.08 9.83
C THR A 222 0.60 -8.42 10.75
N PRO A 223 1.82 -8.57 10.19
CA PRO A 223 2.98 -8.97 10.98
C PRO A 223 3.33 -8.00 12.11
N ARG A 224 4.04 -8.51 13.12
CA ARG A 224 4.61 -7.75 14.27
C ARG A 224 3.57 -7.08 15.16
N GLY A 225 2.27 -7.34 14.97
CA GLY A 225 1.21 -6.66 15.72
C GLY A 225 1.18 -5.14 15.46
N TRP A 226 1.70 -4.69 14.33
CA TRP A 226 1.74 -3.26 13.99
C TRP A 226 0.38 -2.70 13.59
N MET A 227 -0.54 -3.54 13.15
CA MET A 227 -1.95 -3.16 13.00
C MET A 227 -2.63 -3.35 14.36
N LYS A 228 -2.52 -2.34 15.19
CA LYS A 228 -3.22 -2.33 16.48
C LYS A 228 -4.73 -2.32 16.24
N THR A 229 -5.47 -2.89 17.19
CA THR A 229 -6.95 -2.90 17.19
C THR A 229 -7.56 -1.51 17.43
N GLU A 230 -6.85 -0.45 17.10
CA GLU A 230 -7.41 0.90 17.07
C GLU A 230 -8.52 0.91 16.04
N LYS A 231 -9.73 0.80 16.56
CA LYS A 231 -10.98 0.64 15.82
C LYS A 231 -11.14 1.62 14.66
N ASP A 232 -10.52 2.79 14.75
CA ASP A 232 -10.76 3.88 13.81
C ASP A 232 -10.10 3.65 12.44
N LEU A 233 -8.84 3.20 12.39
CA LEU A 233 -8.18 2.93 11.10
C LEU A 233 -8.80 1.71 10.41
N LEU A 234 -9.03 0.62 11.15
CA LEU A 234 -9.66 -0.58 10.61
C LEU A 234 -11.06 -0.30 10.07
N ILE A 235 -11.87 0.42 10.84
CA ILE A 235 -13.23 0.80 10.43
C ILE A 235 -13.18 1.76 9.24
N PHE A 236 -12.30 2.73 9.25
CA PHE A 236 -12.16 3.68 8.14
C PHE A 236 -11.80 2.97 6.84
N GLU A 237 -10.77 2.13 6.84
CA GLU A 237 -10.34 1.39 5.65
C GLU A 237 -11.43 0.41 5.19
N GLN A 238 -12.01 -0.38 6.07
CA GLN A 238 -13.05 -1.32 5.70
C GLN A 238 -14.31 -0.61 5.16
N HIS A 239 -14.69 0.54 5.71
CA HIS A 239 -15.78 1.35 5.17
C HIS A 239 -15.46 1.92 3.79
N LEU A 240 -14.23 2.33 3.55
CA LEU A 240 -13.79 2.81 2.25
C LEU A 240 -13.98 1.71 1.20
N TYR A 241 -13.51 0.49 1.49
CA TYR A 241 -13.63 -0.65 0.58
C TYR A 241 -15.07 -1.11 0.38
N LEU A 242 -15.94 -0.97 1.37
CA LEU A 242 -17.39 -1.22 1.19
C LEU A 242 -18.04 -0.20 0.25
N ARG A 243 -17.55 1.02 0.19
CA ARG A 243 -18.07 2.05 -0.73
C ARG A 243 -17.55 1.90 -2.14
N GLN A 244 -16.34 1.38 -2.27
CA GLN A 244 -15.61 1.24 -3.53
C GLN A 244 -15.14 -0.21 -3.66
N PRO A 245 -16.02 -1.12 -4.09
CA PRO A 245 -15.62 -2.51 -4.31
C PRO A 245 -14.43 -2.59 -5.27
N GLY A 246 -13.39 -3.31 -4.87
CA GLY A 246 -12.20 -3.49 -5.70
C GLY A 246 -11.14 -2.38 -5.62
N TYR A 247 -11.31 -1.47 -4.68
CA TYR A 247 -10.28 -0.45 -4.41
C TYR A 247 -9.01 -1.06 -3.81
#